data_3d18bafdeb8c82279b0099599002dd05
#
_entry.id   3d18bafdeb8c82279b0099599002dd05
#
_cell.length_a   1.000
_cell.length_b   1.000
_cell.length_c   1.000
_cell.angle_alpha   90.00
_cell.angle_beta   90.00
_cell.angle_gamma   90.00
#
_symmetry.space_group_name_H-M   'P 1'
#
loop_
_entity.id
_entity.type
_entity.pdbx_description
1 polymer ?
#
loop_
_entity_poly.entity_id
_entity_poly.type
_entity_poly.pdbx_seq_one_letter_code
_entity_poly.pdbx_strand_id
1 'polypeptide(L)'
;IITVDAVAIGELGRIGNDFLADIRAQLQKDLGIPPANVLVNASHCHSVVRKDAGLLAVQAVKEAWKNLEPVTSGAGRGHEDRIMENRRLKMKDGSEVDMRRAYAMPRDEDVVGVGPVDPEIGLLRLDRKDGKPLAVVYNFAVHPIQGIPGGGNTADIPGFASKVIEENLGSGALAFFLQGCAGDVNPARYKDVAHPHDAEALGNLLGLSILRGWRTIQSRDGGMLRVIQEVIALPRGTDLERRMAAIQAEQARLLASLQGTNLNLKTFLPLFIQFKVSPDFPSYYSQRYLHEKTFGQEDLIKLDEENRADLERYIRNIYTMEQLTRLQTNLQLLRMHQAQNAAAGGKTLDVEVAGVRIGDFVLVTFPGELSVEIGLGIKKRAPAPFTFVAGYTNGYIYYAPTATQRNNIGYAQEDCDSLVAPEWQRLFEESAEQILKKLSAP
;
A
#
# COMPACT_ATOMS: atom_id res chain seq x y z
N ILE A 1 19.57 1.85 11.80
CA ILE A 1 18.21 1.91 11.21
C ILE A 1 17.32 2.65 12.18
N ILE A 2 16.54 3.59 11.68
CA ILE A 2 15.54 4.37 12.41
C ILE A 2 14.18 4.04 11.79
N THR A 3 13.18 3.72 12.60
CA THR A 3 11.79 3.55 12.17
C THR A 3 10.96 4.72 12.68
N VAL A 4 10.09 5.27 11.83
CA VAL A 4 9.25 6.42 12.16
C VAL A 4 7.80 6.11 11.79
N ASP A 5 6.89 6.31 12.75
CA ASP A 5 5.45 6.19 12.49
C ASP A 5 4.96 7.44 11.74
N ALA A 6 5.14 7.38 10.43
CA ALA A 6 4.83 8.42 9.46
C ALA A 6 4.40 7.80 8.14
N VAL A 7 3.64 8.55 7.33
CA VAL A 7 3.23 8.09 5.99
C VAL A 7 4.42 8.00 5.04
N ALA A 8 5.40 8.90 5.14
CA ALA A 8 6.56 8.96 4.26
C ALA A 8 7.71 9.74 4.91
N ILE A 9 8.91 9.62 4.34
CA ILE A 9 10.08 10.41 4.68
C ILE A 9 10.23 11.55 3.67
N GLY A 10 9.54 12.64 3.90
CA GLY A 10 9.41 13.76 2.99
C GLY A 10 8.13 13.75 2.16
N GLU A 11 7.89 14.81 1.39
CA GLU A 11 6.79 15.05 0.43
C GLU A 11 5.37 15.02 1.03
N LEU A 12 5.05 14.06 1.89
CA LEU A 12 3.72 13.86 2.45
C LEU A 12 3.73 13.93 3.99
N GLY A 13 2.57 14.24 4.54
CA GLY A 13 2.37 14.35 5.96
C GLY A 13 2.97 15.64 6.53
N ARG A 14 3.61 15.56 7.70
CA ARG A 14 4.28 16.71 8.34
C ARG A 14 5.80 16.58 8.37
N ILE A 15 6.34 15.58 7.70
CA ILE A 15 7.78 15.41 7.54
C ILE A 15 8.20 16.15 6.28
N GLY A 16 9.04 17.19 6.46
CA GLY A 16 9.62 17.95 5.36
C GLY A 16 10.74 17.19 4.64
N ASN A 17 11.11 17.67 3.46
CA ASN A 17 12.18 17.07 2.65
C ASN A 17 13.57 17.19 3.30
N ASP A 18 13.74 18.10 4.26
CA ASP A 18 15.01 18.27 5.00
C ASP A 18 15.19 17.25 6.14
N PHE A 19 14.15 16.52 6.51
CA PHE A 19 14.11 15.62 7.66
C PHE A 19 15.28 14.62 7.69
N LEU A 20 15.50 13.91 6.58
CA LEU A 20 16.60 12.94 6.49
C LEU A 20 17.96 13.60 6.54
N ALA A 21 18.14 14.72 5.82
CA ALA A 21 19.38 15.47 5.78
C ALA A 21 19.76 16.02 7.16
N ASP A 22 18.80 16.57 7.90
CA ASP A 22 19.00 17.10 9.24
C ASP A 22 19.39 16.00 10.23
N ILE A 23 18.69 14.87 10.23
CA ILE A 23 19.05 13.71 11.09
C ILE A 23 20.46 13.23 10.78
N ARG A 24 20.81 13.05 9.51
CA ARG A 24 22.14 12.61 9.09
C ARG A 24 23.23 13.58 9.52
N ALA A 25 23.03 14.88 9.29
CA ALA A 25 23.97 15.91 9.69
C ALA A 25 24.17 15.94 11.20
N GLN A 26 23.08 15.86 11.98
CA GLN A 26 23.16 15.90 13.45
C GLN A 26 23.85 14.65 14.01
N LEU A 27 23.55 13.44 13.48
CA LEU A 27 24.18 12.19 13.93
C LEU A 27 25.68 12.13 13.53
N GLN A 28 26.04 12.67 12.38
CA GLN A 28 27.43 12.79 11.97
C GLN A 28 28.19 13.72 12.89
N LYS A 29 27.60 14.88 13.20
CA LYS A 29 28.22 15.89 14.10
C LYS A 29 28.41 15.35 15.52
N ASP A 30 27.39 14.70 16.08
CA ASP A 30 27.36 14.37 17.50
C ASP A 30 27.99 13.02 17.83
N LEU A 31 27.90 12.04 16.88
CA LEU A 31 28.32 10.65 17.09
C LEU A 31 29.34 10.16 16.07
N GLY A 32 29.67 10.95 15.06
CA GLY A 32 30.58 10.53 13.98
C GLY A 32 30.00 9.46 13.05
N ILE A 33 28.66 9.23 13.04
CA ILE A 33 28.04 8.26 12.18
C ILE A 33 28.00 8.79 10.75
N PRO A 34 28.61 8.12 9.77
CA PRO A 34 28.55 8.55 8.38
C PRO A 34 27.08 8.61 7.86
N PRO A 35 26.68 9.64 7.11
CA PRO A 35 25.32 9.77 6.55
C PRO A 35 24.84 8.52 5.79
N ALA A 36 25.74 7.88 5.04
CA ALA A 36 25.45 6.64 4.31
C ALA A 36 25.08 5.44 5.22
N ASN A 37 25.43 5.49 6.50
CA ASN A 37 25.11 4.45 7.46
C ASN A 37 23.81 4.75 8.25
N VAL A 38 23.09 5.81 7.90
CA VAL A 38 21.81 6.18 8.52
C VAL A 38 20.67 5.90 7.55
N LEU A 39 19.86 4.91 7.89
CA LEU A 39 18.63 4.59 7.16
C LEU A 39 17.42 4.94 8.01
N VAL A 40 16.45 5.62 7.39
CA VAL A 40 15.17 5.99 8.01
C VAL A 40 14.05 5.37 7.21
N ASN A 41 13.27 4.49 7.83
CA ASN A 41 12.11 3.84 7.23
C ASN A 41 10.83 4.38 7.84
N ALA A 42 9.87 4.78 7.01
CA ALA A 42 8.54 5.13 7.46
C ALA A 42 7.69 3.85 7.57
N SER A 43 6.93 3.73 8.66
CA SER A 43 5.96 2.63 8.80
C SER A 43 4.79 2.74 7.82
N HIS A 44 4.66 3.88 7.14
CA HIS A 44 3.55 4.24 6.26
C HIS A 44 2.20 4.37 6.99
N CYS A 45 2.21 4.55 8.30
CA CYS A 45 0.99 4.90 9.04
C CYS A 45 0.41 6.23 8.56
N HIS A 46 -0.89 6.22 8.20
CA HIS A 46 -1.60 7.42 7.77
C HIS A 46 -2.03 8.30 8.96
N SER A 47 -1.13 8.46 9.93
CA SER A 47 -1.33 9.24 11.13
C SER A 47 -0.75 10.66 11.02
N VAL A 48 -1.12 11.51 11.97
CA VAL A 48 -0.53 12.84 12.11
C VAL A 48 0.78 12.72 12.86
N VAL A 49 1.90 13.02 12.20
CA VAL A 49 3.23 12.96 12.81
C VAL A 49 3.46 14.13 13.78
N ARG A 50 4.15 13.87 14.88
CA ARG A 50 4.59 14.88 15.83
C ARG A 50 5.56 15.86 15.16
N LYS A 51 5.47 17.14 15.54
CA LYS A 51 6.37 18.20 15.02
C LYS A 51 7.84 18.00 15.38
N ASP A 52 8.10 17.32 16.50
CA ASP A 52 9.43 17.07 17.06
C ASP A 52 9.99 15.67 16.68
N ALA A 53 9.41 14.99 15.70
CA ALA A 53 9.81 13.65 15.28
C ALA A 53 11.31 13.55 14.94
N GLY A 54 11.88 14.56 14.26
CA GLY A 54 13.32 14.59 13.95
C GLY A 54 14.20 14.67 15.20
N LEU A 55 13.83 15.49 16.17
CA LEU A 55 14.54 15.58 17.44
C LEU A 55 14.48 14.26 18.20
N LEU A 56 13.30 13.63 18.26
CA LEU A 56 13.10 12.34 18.92
C LEU A 56 13.89 11.23 18.23
N ALA A 57 13.96 11.21 16.91
CA ALA A 57 14.76 10.25 16.16
C ALA A 57 16.26 10.38 16.52
N VAL A 58 16.80 11.60 16.55
CA VAL A 58 18.19 11.85 16.96
C VAL A 58 18.43 11.45 18.41
N GLN A 59 17.50 11.77 19.33
CA GLN A 59 17.61 11.39 20.74
C GLN A 59 17.63 9.87 20.93
N ALA A 60 16.72 9.15 20.25
CA ALA A 60 16.66 7.68 20.31
C ALA A 60 17.97 7.04 19.85
N VAL A 61 18.57 7.55 18.76
CA VAL A 61 19.88 7.05 18.30
C VAL A 61 20.99 7.36 19.33
N LYS A 62 21.00 8.55 19.93
CA LYS A 62 21.98 8.90 20.98
C LYS A 62 21.86 8.02 22.20
N GLU A 63 20.64 7.67 22.61
CA GLU A 63 20.42 6.75 23.73
C GLU A 63 20.87 5.34 23.38
N ALA A 64 20.52 4.84 22.19
CA ALA A 64 20.99 3.55 21.70
C ALA A 64 22.54 3.50 21.63
N TRP A 65 23.17 4.58 21.17
CA TRP A 65 24.63 4.68 21.10
C TRP A 65 25.34 4.61 22.47
N LYS A 66 24.72 5.14 23.51
CA LYS A 66 25.25 5.05 24.89
C LYS A 66 25.12 3.65 25.47
N ASN A 67 24.14 2.87 24.97
CA ASN A 67 23.80 1.53 25.47
C ASN A 67 24.23 0.42 24.50
N LEU A 68 25.28 0.67 23.69
CA LEU A 68 25.83 -0.36 22.81
C LEU A 68 26.34 -1.57 23.59
N GLU A 69 25.90 -2.74 23.20
CA GLU A 69 26.35 -4.02 23.77
C GLU A 69 26.59 -5.07 22.69
N PRO A 70 27.49 -6.03 22.93
CA PRO A 70 27.71 -7.13 22.01
C PRO A 70 26.45 -8.02 21.90
N VAL A 71 26.09 -8.39 20.66
CA VAL A 71 24.93 -9.22 20.37
C VAL A 71 25.29 -10.43 19.53
N THR A 72 24.41 -11.42 19.56
CA THR A 72 24.32 -12.47 18.53
C THR A 72 23.19 -12.14 17.58
N SER A 73 23.29 -12.55 16.32
CA SER A 73 22.26 -12.30 15.30
C SER A 73 21.79 -13.58 14.61
N GLY A 74 20.52 -13.61 14.22
CA GLY A 74 19.96 -14.68 13.42
C GLY A 74 18.87 -14.15 12.48
N ALA A 75 18.82 -14.67 11.28
CA ALA A 75 17.79 -14.35 10.29
C ALA A 75 16.79 -15.48 10.15
N GLY A 76 15.55 -15.16 9.81
CA GLY A 76 14.51 -16.15 9.59
C GLY A 76 13.29 -15.56 8.88
N ARG A 77 12.24 -16.38 8.81
CA ARG A 77 10.97 -16.03 8.19
C ARG A 77 9.80 -16.37 9.11
N GLY A 78 8.78 -15.56 9.06
CA GLY A 78 7.44 -15.85 9.54
C GLY A 78 6.45 -15.91 8.38
N HIS A 79 5.19 -16.16 8.71
CA HIS A 79 4.10 -16.20 7.73
C HIS A 79 2.81 -15.64 8.34
N GLU A 80 2.16 -14.73 7.64
CA GLU A 80 0.85 -14.18 7.99
C GLU A 80 0.07 -13.84 6.72
N ASP A 81 -1.05 -14.50 6.46
CA ASP A 81 -1.86 -14.36 5.23
C ASP A 81 -3.31 -13.93 5.50
N ARG A 82 -3.66 -13.64 6.75
CA ARG A 82 -5.04 -13.35 7.18
C ARG A 82 -5.35 -11.85 7.29
N ILE A 83 -4.32 -11.00 7.33
CA ILE A 83 -4.47 -9.59 7.70
C ILE A 83 -4.33 -8.62 6.52
N MET A 84 -4.10 -9.12 5.32
CA MET A 84 -3.91 -8.29 4.13
C MET A 84 -4.65 -8.83 2.92
N GLU A 85 -4.91 -7.95 1.97
CA GLU A 85 -5.48 -8.25 0.65
C GLU A 85 -4.90 -7.31 -0.41
N ASN A 86 -4.72 -7.80 -1.63
CA ASN A 86 -4.33 -6.93 -2.73
C ASN A 86 -5.56 -6.14 -3.21
N ARG A 87 -5.40 -4.83 -3.44
CA ARG A 87 -6.48 -3.95 -3.86
C ARG A 87 -6.62 -3.77 -5.36
N ARG A 88 -5.73 -4.38 -6.16
CA ARG A 88 -5.81 -4.36 -7.63
C ARG A 88 -6.68 -5.50 -8.12
N LEU A 89 -7.73 -5.16 -8.84
CA LEU A 89 -8.66 -6.10 -9.45
C LEU A 89 -8.31 -6.26 -10.92
N LYS A 90 -8.26 -7.51 -11.39
CA LYS A 90 -8.08 -7.87 -12.80
C LYS A 90 -9.43 -7.95 -13.48
N MET A 91 -9.57 -7.23 -14.60
CA MET A 91 -10.83 -7.10 -15.32
C MET A 91 -10.90 -8.05 -16.51
N LYS A 92 -12.12 -8.37 -16.98
CA LYS A 92 -12.36 -9.21 -18.17
C LYS A 92 -11.71 -8.68 -19.44
N ASP A 93 -11.59 -7.36 -19.57
CA ASP A 93 -10.99 -6.70 -20.73
C ASP A 93 -9.44 -6.65 -20.66
N GLY A 94 -8.84 -7.26 -19.63
CA GLY A 94 -7.40 -7.29 -19.41
C GLY A 94 -6.84 -6.04 -18.73
N SER A 95 -7.68 -5.06 -18.41
CA SER A 95 -7.27 -3.91 -17.60
C SER A 95 -7.21 -4.26 -16.12
N GLU A 96 -6.60 -3.39 -15.32
CA GLU A 96 -6.61 -3.45 -13.88
C GLU A 96 -7.21 -2.18 -13.30
N VAL A 97 -7.95 -2.32 -12.21
CA VAL A 97 -8.50 -1.21 -11.43
C VAL A 97 -8.17 -1.41 -9.96
N ASP A 98 -8.10 -0.34 -9.20
CA ASP A 98 -7.94 -0.46 -7.75
C ASP A 98 -9.27 -0.30 -7.01
N MET A 99 -9.34 -0.89 -5.82
CA MET A 99 -10.45 -0.74 -4.88
C MET A 99 -10.08 0.10 -3.65
N ARG A 100 -9.21 1.10 -3.83
CA ARG A 100 -8.81 2.01 -2.71
C ARG A 100 -10.02 2.70 -2.08
N ARG A 101 -11.04 2.98 -2.90
CA ARG A 101 -12.26 3.66 -2.44
C ARG A 101 -13.49 2.89 -2.87
N ALA A 102 -14.43 2.71 -1.95
CA ALA A 102 -15.64 1.94 -2.20
C ALA A 102 -16.46 2.47 -3.40
N TYR A 103 -16.56 3.78 -3.56
CA TYR A 103 -17.30 4.39 -4.68
C TYR A 103 -16.66 4.20 -6.05
N ALA A 104 -15.46 3.67 -6.11
CA ALA A 104 -14.74 3.43 -7.36
C ALA A 104 -14.64 1.94 -7.69
N MET A 105 -15.38 1.07 -7.00
CA MET A 105 -15.36 -0.35 -7.29
C MET A 105 -16.05 -0.67 -8.63
N PRO A 106 -15.45 -1.54 -9.46
CA PRO A 106 -16.09 -2.01 -10.67
C PRO A 106 -17.26 -2.94 -10.34
N ARG A 107 -18.03 -3.32 -11.37
CA ARG A 107 -19.08 -4.32 -11.22
C ARG A 107 -18.44 -5.70 -10.95
N ASP A 108 -19.01 -6.46 -10.02
CA ASP A 108 -18.51 -7.79 -9.66
C ASP A 108 -18.39 -8.72 -10.87
N GLU A 109 -19.34 -8.64 -11.78
CA GLU A 109 -19.37 -9.47 -12.99
C GLU A 109 -18.22 -9.19 -13.97
N ASP A 110 -17.53 -8.03 -13.86
CA ASP A 110 -16.41 -7.66 -14.72
C ASP A 110 -15.06 -8.04 -14.12
N VAL A 111 -15.04 -8.47 -12.86
CA VAL A 111 -13.83 -8.88 -12.14
C VAL A 111 -13.55 -10.36 -12.38
N VAL A 112 -12.31 -10.69 -12.76
CA VAL A 112 -11.87 -12.08 -12.99
C VAL A 112 -10.76 -12.53 -12.04
N GLY A 113 -10.20 -11.62 -11.25
CA GLY A 113 -9.14 -11.95 -10.31
C GLY A 113 -8.64 -10.75 -9.52
N VAL A 114 -7.65 -11.01 -8.69
CA VAL A 114 -7.01 -10.04 -7.81
C VAL A 114 -5.49 -10.16 -7.90
N GLY A 115 -4.76 -9.11 -7.56
CA GLY A 115 -3.30 -9.14 -7.49
C GLY A 115 -2.77 -10.06 -6.39
N PRO A 116 -1.47 -10.40 -6.40
CA PRO A 116 -0.86 -11.23 -5.37
C PRO A 116 -0.69 -10.46 -4.05
N VAL A 117 -0.43 -11.19 -2.97
CA VAL A 117 0.05 -10.67 -1.68
C VAL A 117 1.37 -11.32 -1.31
N ASP A 118 2.09 -10.73 -0.38
CA ASP A 118 3.32 -11.28 0.19
C ASP A 118 3.13 -11.65 1.65
N PRO A 119 2.80 -12.91 1.97
CA PRO A 119 2.56 -13.34 3.33
C PRO A 119 3.85 -13.58 4.14
N GLU A 120 5.01 -13.45 3.53
CA GLU A 120 6.28 -13.67 4.21
C GLU A 120 6.62 -12.51 5.15
N ILE A 121 6.92 -12.84 6.38
CA ILE A 121 7.50 -11.92 7.36
C ILE A 121 9.01 -12.11 7.37
N GLY A 122 9.78 -11.08 7.01
CA GLY A 122 11.22 -11.08 7.17
C GLY A 122 11.63 -10.82 8.61
N LEU A 123 12.53 -11.62 9.19
CA LEU A 123 12.89 -11.53 10.61
C LEU A 123 14.40 -11.43 10.81
N LEU A 124 14.83 -10.46 11.61
CA LEU A 124 16.15 -10.39 12.22
C LEU A 124 15.98 -10.48 13.74
N ARG A 125 16.58 -11.49 14.35
CA ARG A 125 16.67 -11.68 15.79
C ARG A 125 18.02 -11.19 16.29
N LEU A 126 18.01 -10.34 17.31
CA LEU A 126 19.20 -9.88 18.03
C LEU A 126 19.06 -10.25 19.50
N ASP A 127 20.01 -11.05 20.01
CA ASP A 127 20.06 -11.44 21.42
C ASP A 127 21.31 -10.89 22.09
N ARG A 128 21.19 -10.57 23.37
CA ARG A 128 22.32 -10.28 24.25
C ARG A 128 23.19 -11.53 24.46
N LYS A 129 24.42 -11.37 24.89
CA LYS A 129 25.33 -12.49 25.15
C LYS A 129 24.86 -13.43 26.26
N ASP A 130 23.97 -12.97 27.13
CA ASP A 130 23.32 -13.80 28.15
C ASP A 130 22.11 -14.58 27.62
N GLY A 131 21.81 -14.48 26.32
CA GLY A 131 20.73 -15.19 25.65
C GLY A 131 19.37 -14.47 25.74
N LYS A 132 19.28 -13.32 26.42
CA LYS A 132 18.03 -12.55 26.47
C LYS A 132 17.80 -11.78 25.17
N PRO A 133 16.54 -11.70 24.69
CA PRO A 133 16.22 -10.88 23.53
C PRO A 133 16.61 -9.42 23.73
N LEU A 134 17.26 -8.82 22.73
CA LEU A 134 17.51 -7.38 22.67
C LEU A 134 16.54 -6.70 21.71
N ALA A 135 16.42 -7.25 20.50
CA ALA A 135 15.54 -6.66 19.50
C ALA A 135 15.07 -7.66 18.43
N VAL A 136 13.92 -7.36 17.86
CA VAL A 136 13.41 -8.00 16.66
C VAL A 136 13.18 -6.95 15.60
N VAL A 137 13.82 -7.08 14.43
CA VAL A 137 13.46 -6.31 13.24
C VAL A 137 12.58 -7.19 12.38
N TYR A 138 11.42 -6.67 11.97
CA TYR A 138 10.51 -7.40 11.10
C TYR A 138 10.08 -6.58 9.90
N ASN A 139 10.08 -7.21 8.72
CA ASN A 139 9.66 -6.63 7.45
C ASN A 139 8.38 -7.33 6.99
N PHE A 140 7.36 -6.56 6.67
CA PHE A 140 6.08 -7.08 6.22
C PHE A 140 5.36 -6.09 5.30
N ALA A 141 4.58 -6.61 4.33
CA ALA A 141 3.93 -5.81 3.30
C ALA A 141 2.43 -5.66 3.58
N VAL A 142 2.04 -4.56 4.24
CA VAL A 142 0.64 -4.17 4.44
C VAL A 142 0.53 -2.66 4.65
N HIS A 143 -0.47 -1.99 4.06
CA HIS A 143 -0.77 -0.59 4.37
C HIS A 143 -1.32 -0.46 5.81
N PRO A 144 -0.71 0.30 6.69
CA PRO A 144 -1.21 0.51 8.05
C PRO A 144 -2.20 1.68 8.08
N ILE A 145 -3.44 1.40 7.67
CA ILE A 145 -4.53 2.38 7.49
C ILE A 145 -5.80 2.02 8.26
N GLN A 146 -5.69 1.15 9.27
CA GLN A 146 -6.82 0.68 10.08
C GLN A 146 -7.04 1.46 11.38
N GLY A 147 -6.05 2.21 11.84
CA GLY A 147 -6.08 2.79 13.17
C GLY A 147 -7.05 3.95 13.34
N ILE A 148 -6.94 4.99 12.51
CA ILE A 148 -7.82 6.16 12.60
C ILE A 148 -8.07 6.72 11.20
N PRO A 149 -9.22 6.41 10.59
CA PRO A 149 -9.58 6.92 9.26
C PRO A 149 -9.86 8.41 9.30
N GLY A 150 -9.41 9.27 9.85
CA GLY A 150 -9.74 10.71 9.92
C GLY A 150 -8.64 11.56 10.51
N GLY A 151 -7.49 10.97 10.76
CA GLY A 151 -6.35 11.63 11.38
C GLY A 151 -6.32 11.41 12.90
N GLY A 152 -5.16 11.52 13.46
CA GLY A 152 -4.82 11.26 14.85
C GLY A 152 -3.44 10.63 14.93
N ASN A 153 -2.90 10.48 16.13
CA ASN A 153 -1.62 9.81 16.34
C ASN A 153 -1.86 8.32 16.56
N THR A 154 -1.33 7.49 15.70
CA THR A 154 -1.39 6.03 15.82
C THR A 154 -0.16 5.44 15.16
N ALA A 155 0.33 4.32 15.70
CA ALA A 155 1.29 3.45 15.05
C ALA A 155 0.60 2.30 14.29
N ASP A 156 -0.73 2.28 14.26
CA ASP A 156 -1.59 1.35 13.51
C ASP A 156 -1.21 -0.14 13.76
N ILE A 157 -1.41 -1.00 12.75
CA ILE A 157 -1.06 -2.43 12.80
C ILE A 157 0.38 -2.68 13.30
N PRO A 158 1.41 -1.96 12.79
CA PRO A 158 2.78 -2.16 13.28
C PRO A 158 2.96 -1.86 14.77
N GLY A 159 2.28 -0.85 15.29
CA GLY A 159 2.36 -0.51 16.71
C GLY A 159 1.80 -1.59 17.62
N PHE A 160 0.64 -2.14 17.28
CA PHE A 160 0.05 -3.26 18.04
C PHE A 160 0.87 -4.54 17.90
N ALA A 161 1.40 -4.83 16.71
CA ALA A 161 2.30 -5.97 16.52
C ALA A 161 3.57 -5.84 17.36
N SER A 162 4.22 -4.66 17.35
CA SER A 162 5.40 -4.39 18.17
C SER A 162 5.12 -4.53 19.66
N LYS A 163 3.99 -4.02 20.14
CA LYS A 163 3.55 -4.17 21.53
C LYS A 163 3.44 -5.66 21.94
N VAL A 164 2.76 -6.48 21.11
CA VAL A 164 2.65 -7.92 21.36
C VAL A 164 4.03 -8.60 21.43
N ILE A 165 4.96 -8.23 20.54
CA ILE A 165 6.30 -8.77 20.51
C ILE A 165 7.06 -8.40 21.79
N GLU A 166 7.09 -7.12 22.14
CA GLU A 166 7.83 -6.57 23.28
C GLU A 166 7.33 -7.14 24.62
N GLU A 167 6.01 -7.19 24.81
CA GLU A 167 5.39 -7.75 26.02
C GLU A 167 5.68 -9.25 26.19
N ASN A 168 5.71 -10.02 25.10
CA ASN A 168 5.95 -11.47 25.15
C ASN A 168 7.43 -11.84 25.27
N LEU A 169 8.34 -11.05 24.70
CA LEU A 169 9.77 -11.27 24.81
C LEU A 169 10.32 -10.78 26.15
N GLY A 170 9.74 -9.73 26.72
CA GLY A 170 10.19 -9.15 27.98
C GLY A 170 11.62 -8.62 27.93
N SER A 171 12.27 -8.51 29.08
CA SER A 171 13.67 -8.10 29.22
C SER A 171 14.04 -6.74 28.57
N GLY A 172 13.03 -5.89 28.28
CA GLY A 172 13.23 -4.63 27.57
C GLY A 172 13.59 -4.82 26.09
N ALA A 173 13.17 -5.92 25.48
CA ALA A 173 13.32 -6.15 24.04
C ALA A 173 12.51 -5.14 23.24
N LEU A 174 13.04 -4.73 22.09
CA LEU A 174 12.42 -3.75 21.18
C LEU A 174 12.01 -4.42 19.87
N ALA A 175 10.91 -3.99 19.31
CA ALA A 175 10.42 -4.43 18.00
C ALA A 175 10.49 -3.28 16.98
N PHE A 176 11.13 -3.53 15.83
CA PHE A 176 11.30 -2.56 14.75
C PHE A 176 10.58 -3.03 13.50
N PHE A 177 9.58 -2.29 13.08
CA PHE A 177 8.89 -2.54 11.82
C PHE A 177 9.64 -1.89 10.66
N LEU A 178 9.79 -2.65 9.56
CA LEU A 178 10.26 -2.15 8.27
C LEU A 178 9.15 -2.41 7.25
N GLN A 179 8.60 -1.34 6.69
CA GLN A 179 7.53 -1.43 5.72
C GLN A 179 8.00 -2.12 4.44
N GLY A 180 7.28 -3.16 4.04
CA GLY A 180 7.55 -3.93 2.83
C GLY A 180 7.00 -3.28 1.56
N CYS A 181 6.92 -4.07 0.49
CA CYS A 181 6.33 -3.63 -0.79
C CYS A 181 4.80 -3.70 -0.70
N ALA A 182 4.17 -2.66 -0.19
CA ALA A 182 2.74 -2.64 0.08
C ALA A 182 1.97 -1.62 -0.74
N GLY A 183 2.53 -1.10 -1.84
CA GLY A 183 1.89 -0.06 -2.64
C GLY A 183 0.46 -0.41 -3.09
N ASP A 184 0.17 -1.67 -3.31
CA ASP A 184 -1.12 -2.19 -3.73
C ASP A 184 -1.77 -3.17 -2.72
N VAL A 185 -1.28 -3.23 -1.47
CA VAL A 185 -1.75 -4.19 -0.45
C VAL A 185 -2.42 -3.47 0.72
N ASN A 186 -3.72 -3.66 0.87
CA ASN A 186 -4.53 -3.13 1.97
C ASN A 186 -4.58 -4.11 3.15
N PRO A 187 -4.97 -3.65 4.34
CA PRO A 187 -5.47 -4.53 5.39
C PRO A 187 -6.69 -5.33 4.92
N ALA A 188 -6.80 -6.57 5.38
CA ALA A 188 -7.95 -7.43 5.07
C ALA A 188 -9.26 -6.75 5.51
N ARG A 189 -10.28 -6.87 4.68
CA ARG A 189 -11.62 -6.29 4.87
C ARG A 189 -11.64 -4.76 5.00
N TYR A 190 -10.62 -4.07 4.49
CA TYR A 190 -10.56 -2.60 4.57
C TYR A 190 -11.77 -1.90 3.97
N LYS A 191 -12.46 -2.53 2.99
CA LYS A 191 -13.67 -2.00 2.34
C LYS A 191 -14.97 -2.51 2.94
N ASP A 192 -14.93 -3.35 3.95
CA ASP A 192 -16.11 -3.86 4.61
C ASP A 192 -16.73 -2.76 5.50
N VAL A 193 -17.85 -2.21 5.05
CA VAL A 193 -18.58 -1.14 5.76
C VAL A 193 -19.39 -1.66 6.96
N ALA A 194 -19.58 -2.98 7.05
CA ALA A 194 -20.32 -3.61 8.14
C ALA A 194 -19.46 -3.83 9.40
N HIS A 195 -18.13 -3.78 9.24
CA HIS A 195 -17.21 -3.99 10.35
C HIS A 195 -16.38 -2.72 10.59
N PRO A 196 -16.22 -2.30 11.85
CA PRO A 196 -15.36 -1.18 12.18
C PRO A 196 -13.90 -1.52 11.85
N HIS A 197 -13.14 -0.51 11.48
CA HIS A 197 -11.69 -0.65 11.32
C HIS A 197 -11.05 -0.94 12.68
N ASP A 198 -10.23 -1.98 12.76
CA ASP A 198 -9.59 -2.45 13.97
C ASP A 198 -8.12 -2.81 13.70
N ALA A 199 -7.24 -1.86 14.00
CA ALA A 199 -5.80 -2.07 13.87
C ALA A 199 -5.26 -3.04 14.94
N GLU A 200 -5.86 -3.09 16.13
CA GLU A 200 -5.40 -3.91 17.24
C GLU A 200 -5.54 -5.40 16.93
N ALA A 201 -6.70 -5.83 16.45
CA ALA A 201 -6.93 -7.23 16.09
C ALA A 201 -5.94 -7.73 15.03
N LEU A 202 -5.71 -6.94 13.97
CA LEU A 202 -4.78 -7.30 12.90
C LEU A 202 -3.32 -7.24 13.37
N GLY A 203 -2.97 -6.23 14.16
CA GLY A 203 -1.63 -6.10 14.75
C GLY A 203 -1.30 -7.23 15.71
N ASN A 204 -2.25 -7.65 16.55
CA ASN A 204 -2.06 -8.78 17.45
C ASN A 204 -1.83 -10.10 16.69
N LEU A 205 -2.55 -10.34 15.59
CA LEU A 205 -2.32 -11.50 14.72
C LEU A 205 -0.92 -11.48 14.11
N LEU A 206 -0.48 -10.32 13.59
CA LEU A 206 0.86 -10.14 13.04
C LEU A 206 1.93 -10.39 14.11
N GLY A 207 1.79 -9.79 15.30
CA GLY A 207 2.73 -9.97 16.41
C GLY A 207 2.89 -11.43 16.84
N LEU A 208 1.79 -12.18 16.94
CA LEU A 208 1.80 -13.60 17.25
C LEU A 208 2.49 -14.45 16.16
N SER A 209 2.29 -14.08 14.89
CA SER A 209 2.94 -14.77 13.77
C SER A 209 4.44 -14.49 13.72
N ILE A 210 4.85 -13.27 14.07
CA ILE A 210 6.27 -12.89 14.25
C ILE A 210 6.90 -13.72 15.38
N LEU A 211 6.26 -13.81 16.53
CA LEU A 211 6.76 -14.62 17.66
C LEU A 211 6.91 -16.11 17.33
N ARG A 212 6.01 -16.67 16.52
CA ARG A 212 6.17 -18.05 16.01
C ARG A 212 7.43 -18.19 15.17
N GLY A 213 7.62 -17.28 14.18
CA GLY A 213 8.83 -17.29 13.34
C GLY A 213 10.10 -17.04 14.15
N TRP A 214 10.09 -16.08 15.07
CA TRP A 214 11.22 -15.74 15.92
C TRP A 214 11.74 -16.93 16.74
N ARG A 215 10.84 -17.77 17.28
CA ARG A 215 11.21 -18.96 18.07
C ARG A 215 11.98 -20.01 17.28
N THR A 216 11.89 -20.00 15.96
CA THR A 216 12.63 -20.94 15.09
C THR A 216 14.02 -20.46 14.73
N ILE A 217 14.34 -19.18 15.01
CA ILE A 217 15.60 -18.55 14.62
C ILE A 217 16.65 -18.84 15.70
N GLN A 218 17.81 -19.32 15.25
CA GLN A 218 19.00 -19.45 16.08
C GLN A 218 19.92 -18.26 15.82
N SER A 219 20.23 -17.51 16.87
CA SER A 219 21.22 -16.44 16.82
C SER A 219 22.64 -16.98 17.01
N ARG A 220 23.62 -16.37 16.33
CA ARG A 220 25.02 -16.78 16.33
C ARG A 220 25.94 -15.57 16.44
N ASP A 221 27.15 -15.82 16.93
CA ASP A 221 28.23 -14.83 16.93
C ASP A 221 28.81 -14.60 15.53
N GLY A 222 29.47 -13.44 15.36
CA GLY A 222 30.33 -13.16 14.21
C GLY A 222 29.61 -12.79 12.94
N GLY A 223 28.37 -12.30 13.01
CA GLY A 223 27.63 -11.82 11.85
C GLY A 223 28.27 -10.61 11.17
N MET A 224 28.37 -10.64 9.84
CA MET A 224 28.84 -9.49 9.05
C MET A 224 27.85 -8.33 9.14
N LEU A 225 28.34 -7.12 9.37
CA LEU A 225 27.57 -5.88 9.20
C LEU A 225 28.12 -5.13 7.98
N ARG A 226 27.30 -4.96 6.95
CA ARG A 226 27.68 -4.23 5.74
C ARG A 226 26.54 -3.35 5.27
N VAL A 227 26.86 -2.11 4.89
CA VAL A 227 25.91 -1.17 4.30
C VAL A 227 26.46 -0.73 2.94
N ILE A 228 25.61 -0.72 1.93
CA ILE A 228 25.92 -0.21 0.59
C ILE A 228 24.83 0.80 0.26
N GLN A 229 25.22 1.95 -0.25
CA GLN A 229 24.29 2.98 -0.70
C GLN A 229 24.67 3.41 -2.10
N GLU A 230 23.70 3.48 -2.99
CA GLU A 230 23.84 3.95 -4.36
C GLU A 230 22.75 4.96 -4.67
N VAL A 231 23.06 5.92 -5.52
CA VAL A 231 22.07 6.84 -6.08
C VAL A 231 21.85 6.45 -7.53
N ILE A 232 20.61 6.21 -7.90
CA ILE A 232 20.22 5.89 -9.27
C ILE A 232 19.32 7.00 -9.83
N ALA A 233 19.51 7.31 -11.12
CA ALA A 233 18.71 8.30 -11.84
C ALA A 233 17.54 7.59 -12.53
N LEU A 234 16.33 7.76 -12.01
CA LEU A 234 15.11 7.19 -12.60
C LEU A 234 14.49 8.17 -13.60
N PRO A 235 14.06 7.71 -14.78
CA PRO A 235 13.41 8.58 -15.76
C PRO A 235 12.04 9.03 -15.23
N ARG A 236 11.74 10.32 -15.38
CA ARG A 236 10.43 10.88 -15.07
C ARG A 236 9.42 10.51 -16.15
N GLY A 237 8.15 10.34 -15.76
CA GLY A 237 7.06 10.05 -16.67
C GLY A 237 6.87 11.19 -17.67
N THR A 238 6.91 10.89 -18.96
CA THR A 238 6.72 11.84 -20.07
C THR A 238 5.37 11.70 -20.76
N ASP A 239 4.58 10.72 -20.36
CA ASP A 239 3.30 10.35 -20.97
C ASP A 239 2.07 10.99 -20.28
N LEU A 240 2.29 11.87 -19.32
CA LEU A 240 1.23 12.44 -18.47
C LEU A 240 0.16 13.17 -19.28
N GLU A 241 0.55 14.02 -20.28
CA GLU A 241 -0.40 14.72 -21.13
C GLU A 241 -1.26 13.77 -21.95
N ARG A 242 -0.66 12.75 -22.54
CA ARG A 242 -1.38 11.72 -23.28
C ARG A 242 -2.39 10.99 -22.40
N ARG A 243 -1.99 10.62 -21.16
CA ARG A 243 -2.87 9.97 -20.17
C ARG A 243 -4.02 10.89 -19.75
N MET A 244 -3.74 12.16 -19.48
CA MET A 244 -4.78 13.14 -19.15
C MET A 244 -5.79 13.33 -20.28
N ALA A 245 -5.32 13.42 -21.52
CA ALA A 245 -6.19 13.54 -22.70
C ALA A 245 -7.09 12.30 -22.86
N ALA A 246 -6.55 11.10 -22.65
CA ALA A 246 -7.32 9.86 -22.67
C ALA A 246 -8.40 9.82 -21.58
N ILE A 247 -8.07 10.21 -20.35
CA ILE A 247 -9.03 10.30 -19.25
C ILE A 247 -10.13 11.32 -19.56
N GLN A 248 -9.79 12.49 -20.08
CA GLN A 248 -10.76 13.54 -20.44
C GLN A 248 -11.70 13.08 -21.56
N ALA A 249 -11.18 12.37 -22.56
CA ALA A 249 -12.01 11.79 -23.62
C ALA A 249 -12.99 10.75 -23.07
N GLU A 250 -12.53 9.90 -22.15
CA GLU A 250 -13.37 8.91 -21.50
C GLU A 250 -14.42 9.56 -20.58
N GLN A 251 -14.06 10.60 -19.84
CA GLN A 251 -15.03 11.39 -19.07
C GLN A 251 -16.13 11.99 -19.97
N ALA A 252 -15.75 12.54 -21.11
CA ALA A 252 -16.72 13.09 -22.07
C ALA A 252 -17.66 11.99 -22.61
N ARG A 253 -17.11 10.81 -22.95
CA ARG A 253 -17.90 9.65 -23.40
C ARG A 253 -18.89 9.18 -22.32
N LEU A 254 -18.44 9.06 -21.08
CA LEU A 254 -19.27 8.63 -19.95
C LEU A 254 -20.38 9.66 -19.65
N LEU A 255 -20.06 10.96 -19.67
CA LEU A 255 -21.06 12.01 -19.49
C LEU A 255 -22.14 11.96 -20.59
N ALA A 256 -21.74 11.74 -21.84
CA ALA A 256 -22.69 11.58 -22.96
C ALA A 256 -23.53 10.30 -22.87
N SER A 257 -23.09 9.28 -22.12
CA SER A 257 -23.83 8.03 -21.92
C SER A 257 -24.90 8.10 -20.84
N LEU A 258 -24.91 9.16 -20.01
CA LEU A 258 -25.94 9.34 -18.98
C LEU A 258 -27.31 9.53 -19.60
N GLN A 259 -28.29 8.77 -19.12
CA GLN A 259 -29.65 8.76 -19.62
C GLN A 259 -30.60 9.33 -18.55
N GLY A 260 -31.57 10.17 -18.99
CA GLY A 260 -32.65 10.59 -18.11
C GLY A 260 -33.49 9.42 -17.63
N THR A 261 -33.94 9.48 -16.38
CA THR A 261 -34.88 8.53 -15.79
C THR A 261 -35.96 9.30 -15.03
N ASN A 262 -37.11 8.67 -14.82
CA ASN A 262 -38.17 9.24 -13.97
C ASN A 262 -37.92 8.96 -12.47
N LEU A 263 -36.77 8.33 -12.14
CA LEU A 263 -36.43 7.92 -10.77
C LEU A 263 -35.49 8.92 -10.12
N ASN A 264 -35.66 9.07 -8.82
CA ASN A 264 -34.69 9.62 -7.89
C ASN A 264 -34.46 8.60 -6.76
N LEU A 265 -33.51 8.83 -5.84
CA LEU A 265 -33.17 7.87 -4.81
C LEU A 265 -34.38 7.41 -3.97
N LYS A 266 -35.34 8.33 -3.70
CA LYS A 266 -36.55 8.02 -2.89
C LYS A 266 -37.52 7.10 -3.61
N THR A 267 -37.60 7.18 -4.94
CA THR A 267 -38.47 6.32 -5.75
C THR A 267 -37.73 5.08 -6.27
N PHE A 268 -36.44 5.19 -6.51
CA PHE A 268 -35.58 4.07 -6.93
C PHE A 268 -35.54 2.95 -5.89
N LEU A 269 -35.24 3.28 -4.65
CA LEU A 269 -34.98 2.26 -3.62
C LEU A 269 -36.20 1.37 -3.33
N PRO A 270 -37.40 1.90 -3.09
CA PRO A 270 -38.58 1.06 -2.91
C PRO A 270 -38.89 0.20 -4.15
N LEU A 271 -38.79 0.79 -5.33
CA LEU A 271 -39.07 0.08 -6.58
C LEU A 271 -38.03 -1.04 -6.83
N PHE A 272 -36.75 -0.78 -6.58
CA PHE A 272 -35.69 -1.78 -6.65
C PHE A 272 -35.95 -2.97 -5.72
N ILE A 273 -36.38 -2.69 -4.47
CA ILE A 273 -36.75 -3.74 -3.50
C ILE A 273 -37.93 -4.57 -4.01
N GLN A 274 -38.99 -3.93 -4.52
CA GLN A 274 -40.14 -4.64 -5.11
C GLN A 274 -39.70 -5.64 -6.18
N PHE A 275 -38.90 -5.20 -7.13
CA PHE A 275 -38.40 -6.07 -8.23
C PHE A 275 -37.48 -7.19 -7.74
N LYS A 276 -36.75 -6.97 -6.64
CA LYS A 276 -35.88 -8.02 -6.05
C LYS A 276 -36.69 -9.05 -5.25
N VAL A 277 -37.72 -8.61 -4.54
CA VAL A 277 -38.56 -9.50 -3.71
C VAL A 277 -39.59 -10.26 -4.52
N SER A 278 -40.16 -9.62 -5.54
CA SER A 278 -41.20 -10.19 -6.39
C SER A 278 -40.96 -9.90 -7.88
N PRO A 279 -40.01 -10.61 -8.52
CA PRO A 279 -39.59 -10.30 -9.89
C PRO A 279 -40.69 -10.55 -10.93
N ASP A 280 -41.61 -11.50 -10.69
CA ASP A 280 -42.69 -11.83 -11.61
C ASP A 280 -43.92 -10.92 -11.46
N PHE A 281 -44.17 -10.42 -10.24
CA PHE A 281 -45.30 -9.57 -9.90
C PHE A 281 -44.89 -8.39 -9.02
N PRO A 282 -44.05 -7.45 -9.51
CA PRO A 282 -43.42 -6.45 -8.69
C PRO A 282 -44.36 -5.35 -8.19
N SER A 283 -45.35 -4.91 -8.99
CA SER A 283 -46.17 -3.75 -8.67
C SER A 283 -47.27 -4.02 -7.66
N TYR A 284 -47.88 -5.23 -7.70
CA TYR A 284 -49.02 -5.62 -6.87
C TYR A 284 -48.92 -7.10 -6.48
N TYR A 285 -49.95 -7.58 -5.75
CA TYR A 285 -50.08 -9.02 -5.53
C TYR A 285 -50.42 -9.74 -6.84
N SER A 286 -50.00 -10.97 -6.99
CA SER A 286 -50.20 -11.81 -8.19
C SER A 286 -51.67 -11.84 -8.69
N GLN A 287 -52.63 -11.74 -7.79
CA GLN A 287 -54.06 -11.69 -8.12
C GLN A 287 -54.44 -10.51 -9.03
N ARG A 288 -53.72 -9.40 -8.97
CA ARG A 288 -54.00 -8.23 -9.82
C ARG A 288 -53.60 -8.53 -11.27
N TYR A 289 -52.45 -9.13 -11.48
CA TYR A 289 -52.00 -9.54 -12.81
C TYR A 289 -52.92 -10.61 -13.39
N LEU A 290 -53.37 -11.61 -12.59
CA LEU A 290 -54.31 -12.63 -13.01
C LEU A 290 -55.68 -12.04 -13.37
N HIS A 291 -56.13 -11.02 -12.60
CA HIS A 291 -57.36 -10.31 -12.88
C HIS A 291 -57.30 -9.56 -14.21
N GLU A 292 -56.26 -8.78 -14.45
CA GLU A 292 -56.05 -8.10 -15.74
C GLU A 292 -56.05 -9.09 -16.90
N LYS A 293 -55.32 -10.20 -16.77
CA LYS A 293 -55.27 -11.27 -17.78
C LYS A 293 -56.66 -11.82 -18.09
N THR A 294 -57.55 -11.95 -17.08
CA THR A 294 -58.94 -12.42 -17.30
C THR A 294 -59.74 -11.48 -18.17
N PHE A 295 -59.44 -10.19 -18.17
CA PHE A 295 -60.08 -9.16 -18.97
C PHE A 295 -59.31 -8.79 -20.24
N GLY A 296 -58.24 -9.51 -20.59
CA GLY A 296 -57.36 -9.18 -21.73
C GLY A 296 -56.63 -7.87 -21.61
N GLN A 297 -56.35 -7.42 -20.37
CA GLN A 297 -55.57 -6.21 -20.06
C GLN A 297 -54.13 -6.57 -19.71
N GLU A 298 -53.21 -5.68 -19.99
CA GLU A 298 -51.76 -5.84 -19.73
C GLU A 298 -51.11 -4.55 -19.13
N ASP A 299 -51.91 -3.72 -18.47
CA ASP A 299 -51.48 -2.39 -18.06
C ASP A 299 -50.38 -2.45 -16.97
N LEU A 300 -50.52 -3.43 -16.03
CA LEU A 300 -49.50 -3.66 -15.00
C LEU A 300 -48.19 -4.23 -15.62
N ILE A 301 -48.30 -5.13 -16.57
CA ILE A 301 -47.13 -5.71 -17.25
C ILE A 301 -46.35 -4.60 -17.97
N LYS A 302 -47.03 -3.73 -18.71
CA LYS A 302 -46.40 -2.61 -19.41
C LYS A 302 -45.75 -1.60 -18.44
N LEU A 303 -46.45 -1.29 -17.35
CA LEU A 303 -45.89 -0.43 -16.31
C LEU A 303 -44.64 -1.04 -15.67
N ASP A 304 -44.63 -2.35 -15.41
CA ASP A 304 -43.49 -3.05 -14.86
C ASP A 304 -42.30 -3.10 -15.84
N GLU A 305 -42.56 -3.24 -17.11
CA GLU A 305 -41.51 -3.17 -18.17
C GLU A 305 -40.86 -1.79 -18.23
N GLU A 306 -41.68 -0.73 -18.19
CA GLU A 306 -41.18 0.66 -18.12
C GLU A 306 -40.37 0.92 -16.85
N ASN A 307 -40.88 0.51 -15.71
CA ASN A 307 -40.20 0.63 -14.42
C ASN A 307 -38.88 -0.17 -14.40
N ARG A 308 -38.85 -1.37 -14.97
CA ARG A 308 -37.63 -2.18 -15.08
C ARG A 308 -36.59 -1.46 -15.94
N ALA A 309 -36.99 -0.93 -17.08
CA ALA A 309 -36.10 -0.16 -17.96
C ALA A 309 -35.54 1.10 -17.25
N ASP A 310 -36.37 1.79 -16.46
CA ASP A 310 -35.93 2.94 -15.66
C ASP A 310 -34.98 2.54 -14.53
N LEU A 311 -35.24 1.44 -13.83
CA LEU A 311 -34.32 0.89 -12.82
C LEU A 311 -32.95 0.57 -13.42
N GLU A 312 -32.92 -0.10 -14.57
CA GLU A 312 -31.68 -0.43 -15.26
C GLU A 312 -30.91 0.81 -15.71
N ARG A 313 -31.61 1.84 -16.22
CA ARG A 313 -30.98 3.12 -16.57
C ARG A 313 -30.39 3.80 -15.33
N TYR A 314 -31.15 3.85 -14.24
CA TYR A 314 -30.69 4.44 -12.99
C TYR A 314 -29.44 3.75 -12.43
N ILE A 315 -29.42 2.41 -12.43
CA ILE A 315 -28.26 1.60 -12.01
C ILE A 315 -27.05 1.88 -12.92
N ARG A 316 -27.23 1.90 -14.25
CA ARG A 316 -26.14 2.25 -15.18
C ARG A 316 -25.59 3.65 -14.90
N ASN A 317 -26.45 4.61 -14.63
CA ASN A 317 -26.01 5.98 -14.28
C ASN A 317 -25.20 6.00 -12.98
N ILE A 318 -25.55 5.21 -11.96
CA ILE A 318 -24.76 5.08 -10.72
C ILE A 318 -23.32 4.62 -11.06
N TYR A 319 -23.16 3.53 -11.77
CA TYR A 319 -21.84 3.03 -12.18
C TYR A 319 -21.06 4.04 -13.03
N THR A 320 -21.75 4.74 -13.94
CA THR A 320 -21.14 5.81 -14.75
C THR A 320 -20.61 6.93 -13.85
N MET A 321 -21.37 7.36 -12.85
CA MET A 321 -20.94 8.41 -11.92
C MET A 321 -19.76 7.95 -11.05
N GLU A 322 -19.72 6.70 -10.63
CA GLU A 322 -18.60 6.13 -9.89
C GLU A 322 -17.33 6.09 -10.74
N GLN A 323 -17.42 5.69 -12.00
CA GLN A 323 -16.30 5.74 -12.94
C GLN A 323 -15.81 7.18 -13.18
N LEU A 324 -16.72 8.14 -13.37
CA LEU A 324 -16.37 9.55 -13.49
C LEU A 324 -15.62 10.07 -12.27
N THR A 325 -16.03 9.67 -11.07
CA THR A 325 -15.35 10.06 -9.82
C THR A 325 -13.93 9.51 -9.76
N ARG A 326 -13.72 8.24 -10.14
CA ARG A 326 -12.39 7.63 -10.23
C ARG A 326 -11.51 8.38 -11.23
N LEU A 327 -12.02 8.60 -12.45
CA LEU A 327 -11.28 9.32 -13.49
C LEU A 327 -10.92 10.74 -13.06
N GLN A 328 -11.81 11.42 -12.34
CA GLN A 328 -11.52 12.75 -11.79
C GLN A 328 -10.37 12.74 -10.80
N THR A 329 -10.32 11.75 -9.91
CA THR A 329 -9.21 11.56 -8.96
C THR A 329 -7.90 11.33 -9.71
N ASN A 330 -7.90 10.42 -10.68
CA ASN A 330 -6.70 10.10 -11.46
C ASN A 330 -6.21 11.28 -12.29
N LEU A 331 -7.14 12.07 -12.86
CA LEU A 331 -6.79 13.30 -13.58
C LEU A 331 -6.13 14.34 -12.66
N GLN A 332 -6.58 14.48 -11.43
CA GLN A 332 -5.97 15.38 -10.44
C GLN A 332 -4.53 14.94 -10.09
N LEU A 333 -4.30 13.64 -9.90
CA LEU A 333 -2.97 13.11 -9.61
C LEU A 333 -2.00 13.34 -10.78
N LEU A 334 -2.43 13.05 -12.01
CA LEU A 334 -1.60 13.30 -13.19
C LEU A 334 -1.24 14.80 -13.34
N ARG A 335 -2.17 15.70 -13.05
CA ARG A 335 -1.90 17.15 -13.05
C ARG A 335 -0.89 17.55 -11.97
N MET A 336 -1.01 16.99 -10.78
CA MET A 336 -0.07 17.20 -9.68
C MET A 336 1.34 16.80 -10.10
N HIS A 337 1.50 15.59 -10.63
CA HIS A 337 2.80 15.08 -11.07
C HIS A 337 3.35 15.80 -12.29
N GLN A 338 2.50 16.27 -13.20
CA GLN A 338 2.94 17.14 -14.30
C GLN A 338 3.54 18.44 -13.77
N ALA A 339 2.88 19.08 -12.80
CA ALA A 339 3.38 20.29 -12.17
C ALA A 339 4.72 20.05 -11.43
N GLN A 340 4.83 18.95 -10.70
CA GLN A 340 6.07 18.55 -10.02
C GLN A 340 7.22 18.28 -11.01
N ASN A 341 6.94 17.57 -12.10
CA ASN A 341 7.94 17.30 -13.14
C ASN A 341 8.39 18.58 -13.84
N ALA A 342 7.46 19.50 -14.11
CA ALA A 342 7.79 20.81 -14.69
C ALA A 342 8.64 21.67 -13.73
N ALA A 343 8.30 21.69 -12.44
CA ALA A 343 9.04 22.44 -11.44
C ALA A 343 10.46 21.88 -11.21
N ALA A 344 10.64 20.58 -11.33
CA ALA A 344 11.94 19.94 -11.18
C ALA A 344 12.91 20.24 -12.34
N GLY A 345 12.44 20.56 -13.54
CA GLY A 345 13.22 20.96 -14.70
C GLY A 345 14.13 19.87 -15.30
N GLY A 346 14.26 18.71 -14.65
CA GLY A 346 15.10 17.58 -15.06
C GLY A 346 14.30 16.43 -15.68
N LYS A 347 14.98 15.61 -16.50
CA LYS A 347 14.39 14.42 -17.11
C LYS A 347 14.42 13.20 -16.19
N THR A 348 15.20 13.27 -15.13
CA THR A 348 15.42 12.18 -14.17
C THR A 348 15.09 12.62 -12.75
N LEU A 349 14.90 11.65 -11.89
CA LEU A 349 14.74 11.77 -10.46
C LEU A 349 15.82 10.90 -9.81
N ASP A 350 16.72 11.51 -9.05
CA ASP A 350 17.74 10.79 -8.30
C ASP A 350 17.11 10.17 -7.05
N VAL A 351 17.29 8.87 -6.88
CA VAL A 351 16.80 8.14 -5.72
C VAL A 351 17.90 7.33 -5.07
N GLU A 352 17.86 7.28 -3.76
CA GLU A 352 18.78 6.50 -2.96
C GLU A 352 18.27 5.07 -2.80
N VAL A 353 19.09 4.09 -3.20
CA VAL A 353 18.87 2.67 -2.97
C VAL A 353 19.95 2.19 -2.01
N ALA A 354 19.54 1.61 -0.89
CA ALA A 354 20.48 1.09 0.08
C ALA A 354 20.32 -0.42 0.25
N GLY A 355 21.44 -1.08 0.53
CA GLY A 355 21.47 -2.47 0.93
C GLY A 355 22.12 -2.62 2.30
N VAL A 356 21.56 -3.48 3.14
CA VAL A 356 22.06 -3.78 4.48
C VAL A 356 22.20 -5.27 4.66
N ARG A 357 23.33 -5.72 5.20
CA ARG A 357 23.51 -7.09 5.67
C ARG A 357 23.83 -7.08 7.15
N ILE A 358 23.10 -7.89 7.92
CA ILE A 358 23.36 -8.14 9.35
C ILE A 358 23.33 -9.65 9.54
N GLY A 359 24.52 -10.26 9.61
CA GLY A 359 24.65 -11.73 9.57
C GLY A 359 24.07 -12.30 8.28
N ASP A 360 23.05 -13.14 8.41
CA ASP A 360 22.34 -13.74 7.26
C ASP A 360 21.14 -12.91 6.79
N PHE A 361 20.72 -11.89 7.56
CA PHE A 361 19.65 -10.98 7.15
C PHE A 361 20.15 -9.98 6.12
N VAL A 362 19.48 -9.92 4.98
CA VAL A 362 19.80 -9.00 3.88
C VAL A 362 18.55 -8.17 3.53
N LEU A 363 18.74 -6.88 3.40
CA LEU A 363 17.68 -5.92 3.06
C LEU A 363 18.12 -5.06 1.89
N VAL A 364 17.24 -4.79 0.94
CA VAL A 364 17.37 -3.74 -0.04
C VAL A 364 16.22 -2.75 0.10
N THR A 365 16.47 -1.44 -0.08
CA THR A 365 15.48 -0.39 0.19
C THR A 365 15.12 0.41 -1.05
N PHE A 366 13.95 1.06 -1.00
CA PHE A 366 13.48 1.99 -2.03
C PHE A 366 12.68 3.14 -1.41
N PRO A 367 12.81 4.38 -1.91
CA PRO A 367 12.11 5.54 -1.35
C PRO A 367 10.72 5.75 -1.98
N GLY A 368 9.87 4.75 -1.99
CA GLY A 368 8.52 4.84 -2.59
C GLY A 368 7.65 3.64 -2.29
N GLU A 369 6.42 3.72 -2.80
CA GLU A 369 5.37 2.71 -2.63
C GLU A 369 5.48 1.65 -3.73
N LEU A 370 6.34 0.66 -3.50
CA LEU A 370 6.52 -0.46 -4.44
C LEU A 370 5.27 -1.34 -4.50
N SER A 371 4.79 -1.67 -5.71
CA SER A 371 3.84 -2.79 -5.88
C SER A 371 4.44 -4.08 -5.32
N VAL A 372 3.60 -4.92 -4.74
CA VAL A 372 4.04 -6.17 -4.08
C VAL A 372 4.81 -7.11 -5.02
N GLU A 373 4.46 -7.14 -6.31
CA GLU A 373 5.13 -7.97 -7.32
C GLU A 373 6.62 -7.64 -7.45
N ILE A 374 7.02 -6.39 -7.23
CA ILE A 374 8.44 -5.98 -7.25
C ILE A 374 9.21 -6.68 -6.13
N GLY A 375 8.67 -6.63 -4.92
CA GLY A 375 9.28 -7.30 -3.76
C GLY A 375 9.38 -8.82 -3.95
N LEU A 376 8.29 -9.45 -4.39
CA LEU A 376 8.25 -10.88 -4.70
C LEU A 376 9.28 -11.26 -5.77
N GLY A 377 9.39 -10.43 -6.82
CA GLY A 377 10.36 -10.64 -7.89
C GLY A 377 11.81 -10.56 -7.41
N ILE A 378 12.17 -9.54 -6.64
CA ILE A 378 13.51 -9.37 -6.08
C ILE A 378 13.85 -10.52 -5.13
N LYS A 379 12.98 -10.87 -4.19
CA LYS A 379 13.18 -11.99 -3.25
C LYS A 379 13.39 -13.32 -3.96
N LYS A 380 12.64 -13.58 -5.03
CA LYS A 380 12.77 -14.80 -5.84
C LYS A 380 14.13 -14.94 -6.53
N ARG A 381 14.72 -13.81 -6.96
CA ARG A 381 16.02 -13.78 -7.67
C ARG A 381 17.21 -13.58 -6.73
N ALA A 382 16.97 -13.28 -5.46
CA ALA A 382 18.02 -12.94 -4.52
C ALA A 382 19.00 -14.10 -4.27
N PRO A 383 20.32 -13.82 -4.17
CA PRO A 383 21.31 -14.86 -3.92
C PRO A 383 21.32 -15.38 -2.47
N ALA A 384 20.87 -14.58 -1.51
CA ALA A 384 20.81 -14.93 -0.10
C ALA A 384 19.39 -15.35 0.31
N PRO A 385 19.23 -16.41 1.11
CA PRO A 385 17.91 -16.96 1.44
C PRO A 385 17.04 -16.00 2.27
N PHE A 386 17.63 -15.17 3.13
CA PHE A 386 16.91 -14.21 3.98
C PHE A 386 17.04 -12.79 3.44
N THR A 387 16.64 -12.63 2.17
CA THR A 387 16.60 -11.32 1.51
C THR A 387 15.19 -10.74 1.56
N PHE A 388 15.10 -9.47 1.95
CA PHE A 388 13.85 -8.73 2.11
C PHE A 388 13.93 -7.38 1.41
N VAL A 389 12.77 -6.77 1.16
CA VAL A 389 12.68 -5.47 0.48
C VAL A 389 11.87 -4.51 1.34
N ALA A 390 12.44 -3.33 1.63
CA ALA A 390 11.73 -2.27 2.33
C ALA A 390 11.47 -1.09 1.38
N GLY A 391 10.21 -0.75 1.21
CA GLY A 391 9.81 0.52 0.61
C GLY A 391 9.97 1.67 1.60
N TYR A 392 9.50 2.86 1.24
CA TYR A 392 9.33 4.02 2.15
C TYR A 392 10.60 4.42 2.93
N THR A 393 11.76 4.17 2.37
CA THR A 393 13.06 4.34 3.05
C THR A 393 13.86 5.47 2.45
N ASN A 394 14.37 6.39 3.29
CA ASN A 394 15.26 7.50 2.94
C ASN A 394 14.71 8.50 1.92
N GLY A 395 13.41 8.61 1.81
CA GLY A 395 12.74 9.54 0.90
C GLY A 395 11.35 9.08 0.51
N TYR A 396 10.73 9.81 -0.42
CA TYR A 396 9.42 9.44 -0.95
C TYR A 396 9.24 9.93 -2.38
N ILE A 397 8.90 9.04 -3.30
CA ILE A 397 8.67 9.35 -4.70
C ILE A 397 7.30 8.87 -5.20
N TYR A 398 6.33 8.76 -4.30
CA TYR A 398 4.97 8.24 -4.54
C TYR A 398 4.99 6.77 -4.96
N TYR A 399 3.98 6.35 -5.75
CA TYR A 399 3.86 4.96 -6.18
C TYR A 399 4.89 4.59 -7.23
N ALA A 400 5.38 3.38 -7.11
CA ALA A 400 6.27 2.73 -8.05
C ALA A 400 5.64 1.40 -8.50
N PRO A 401 4.61 1.46 -9.39
CA PRO A 401 3.96 0.29 -9.94
C PRO A 401 4.88 -0.43 -10.92
N THR A 402 4.64 -1.71 -11.19
CA THR A 402 5.40 -2.43 -12.22
C THR A 402 5.31 -1.73 -13.57
N ALA A 403 6.26 -2.01 -14.48
CA ALA A 403 6.22 -1.45 -15.84
C ALA A 403 4.92 -1.80 -16.57
N THR A 404 4.37 -3.00 -16.33
CA THR A 404 3.08 -3.43 -16.86
C THR A 404 1.94 -2.61 -16.27
N GLN A 405 1.89 -2.46 -14.96
CA GLN A 405 0.90 -1.65 -14.26
C GLN A 405 0.99 -0.17 -14.66
N ARG A 406 2.21 0.36 -14.83
CA ARG A 406 2.41 1.75 -15.27
C ARG A 406 1.85 2.01 -16.68
N ASN A 407 1.81 0.98 -17.53
CA ASN A 407 1.20 1.03 -18.87
C ASN A 407 -0.28 0.59 -18.88
N ASN A 408 -0.85 0.22 -17.75
CA ASN A 408 -2.24 -0.19 -17.63
C ASN A 408 -3.19 0.88 -18.19
N ILE A 409 -4.13 0.46 -19.01
CA ILE A 409 -5.18 1.31 -19.59
C ILE A 409 -6.38 1.47 -18.66
N GLY A 410 -6.46 0.65 -17.60
CA GLY A 410 -7.47 0.75 -16.56
C GLY A 410 -7.28 1.99 -15.69
N TYR A 411 -8.01 2.06 -14.62
CA TYR A 411 -8.10 3.26 -13.81
C TYR A 411 -7.57 3.05 -12.40
N ALA A 412 -6.51 2.25 -12.26
CA ALA A 412 -5.84 2.10 -10.98
C ALA A 412 -5.13 3.42 -10.60
N GLN A 413 -5.36 3.86 -9.37
CA GLN A 413 -4.87 5.15 -8.91
C GLN A 413 -3.35 5.16 -8.80
N GLU A 414 -2.73 4.07 -8.39
CA GLU A 414 -1.28 3.91 -8.27
C GLU A 414 -0.57 4.20 -9.60
N ASP A 415 -1.18 3.84 -10.74
CA ASP A 415 -0.62 4.03 -12.07
C ASP A 415 -0.62 5.52 -12.50
N CYS A 416 -1.49 6.32 -11.86
CA CYS A 416 -1.59 7.77 -12.05
C CYS A 416 -0.84 8.56 -10.98
N ASP A 417 -0.62 7.96 -9.81
CA ASP A 417 0.07 8.55 -8.65
C ASP A 417 1.56 8.17 -8.66
N SER A 418 2.22 8.37 -9.80
CA SER A 418 3.61 7.96 -10.03
C SER A 418 4.38 9.02 -10.82
N LEU A 419 5.56 9.38 -10.33
CA LEU A 419 6.48 10.32 -10.97
C LEU A 419 7.29 9.69 -12.10
N VAL A 420 7.46 8.37 -12.10
CA VAL A 420 8.44 7.67 -12.93
C VAL A 420 7.86 7.08 -14.21
N ALA A 421 8.68 6.98 -15.24
CA ALA A 421 8.38 6.26 -16.46
C ALA A 421 8.52 4.74 -16.25
N PRO A 422 7.90 3.86 -17.08
CA PRO A 422 7.93 2.40 -16.88
C PRO A 422 9.32 1.78 -16.75
N GLU A 423 10.34 2.38 -17.36
CA GLU A 423 11.73 1.92 -17.34
C GLU A 423 12.38 1.95 -15.96
N TRP A 424 11.77 2.67 -14.99
CA TRP A 424 12.25 2.76 -13.62
C TRP A 424 12.44 1.38 -12.98
N GLN A 425 11.50 0.44 -13.24
CA GLN A 425 11.53 -0.89 -12.65
C GLN A 425 12.82 -1.63 -12.99
N ARG A 426 13.18 -1.66 -14.27
CA ARG A 426 14.42 -2.33 -14.72
C ARG A 426 15.65 -1.71 -14.06
N LEU A 427 15.73 -0.38 -14.03
CA LEU A 427 16.86 0.33 -13.43
C LEU A 427 17.00 0.05 -11.92
N PHE A 428 15.89 0.05 -11.20
CA PHE A 428 15.87 -0.29 -9.78
C PHE A 428 16.24 -1.77 -9.55
N GLU A 429 15.64 -2.70 -10.29
CA GLU A 429 15.92 -4.14 -10.14
C GLU A 429 17.38 -4.47 -10.47
N GLU A 430 17.97 -3.85 -11.49
CA GLU A 430 19.41 -4.00 -11.82
C GLU A 430 20.31 -3.47 -10.68
N SER A 431 20.01 -2.30 -10.13
CA SER A 431 20.73 -1.77 -8.96
C SER A 431 20.57 -2.66 -7.73
N ALA A 432 19.35 -3.09 -7.43
CA ALA A 432 19.07 -4.01 -6.33
C ALA A 432 19.85 -5.33 -6.46
N GLU A 433 19.87 -5.92 -7.65
CA GLU A 433 20.69 -7.13 -7.90
C GLU A 433 22.19 -6.91 -7.67
N GLN A 434 22.72 -5.78 -8.14
CA GLN A 434 24.15 -5.44 -7.95
C GLN A 434 24.48 -5.26 -6.46
N ILE A 435 23.60 -4.54 -5.72
CA ILE A 435 23.75 -4.35 -4.28
C ILE A 435 23.69 -5.70 -3.55
N LEU A 436 22.70 -6.56 -3.88
CA LEU A 436 22.54 -7.87 -3.26
C LEU A 436 23.75 -8.80 -3.54
N LYS A 437 24.30 -8.77 -4.75
CA LYS A 437 25.54 -9.49 -5.09
C LYS A 437 26.72 -9.01 -4.26
N LYS A 438 26.91 -7.68 -4.14
CA LYS A 438 27.97 -7.08 -3.32
C LYS A 438 27.82 -7.43 -1.83
N LEU A 439 26.59 -7.45 -1.30
CA LEU A 439 26.30 -7.83 0.09
C LEU A 439 26.53 -9.33 0.34
N SER A 440 26.33 -10.17 -0.66
CA SER A 440 26.52 -11.62 -0.54
C SER A 440 27.99 -12.05 -0.73
N ALA A 441 28.84 -11.17 -1.25
CA ALA A 441 30.26 -11.44 -1.33
C ALA A 441 30.90 -11.59 0.05
N PRO A 442 31.88 -12.49 0.22
CA PRO A 442 32.54 -12.76 1.48
C PRO A 442 33.29 -11.55 2.03
#